data_3411d0371c4bf3578edf4f88a035a605
#
_entry.id   3411d0371c4bf3578edf4f88a035a605
#
_cell.length_a   1.000
_cell.length_b   1.000
_cell.length_c   1.000
_cell.angle_alpha   90.00
_cell.angle_beta   90.00
_cell.angle_gamma   90.00
#
_symmetry.space_group_name_H-M   'P 1'
#
loop_
_entity.id
_entity.type
_entity.pdbx_description
1 polymer ?
#
loop_
_entity_poly.entity_id
_entity_poly.type
_entity_poly.pdbx_seq_one_letter_code
_entity_poly.pdbx_strand_id
1 'polypeptide(L)'
;MSVTDNTEARTHIGPVQVGVILLALISGGIHLYFIFVEGFLSGLPAEQQMGPIYQVLFIGNFFSYITLAAALYLPVSLLPRLRPIVRIGLIAIAVASISSYFAVNFRDSVGDVTQIIEALLIMLVTVDAGMSDPREELAGR
;
A
#
# COMPACT_ATOMS: atom_id res chain seq x y z
N MET A 1 -40.28 11.25 -24.70
CA MET A 1 -38.85 10.88 -24.85
C MET A 1 -38.14 11.29 -23.57
N SER A 2 -38.02 10.36 -22.64
CA SER A 2 -37.36 10.62 -21.34
C SER A 2 -35.86 10.45 -21.55
N VAL A 3 -35.12 11.55 -21.45
CA VAL A 3 -33.66 11.51 -21.38
C VAL A 3 -33.33 10.97 -20.00
N THR A 4 -32.95 9.69 -19.91
CA THR A 4 -32.36 9.11 -18.72
C THR A 4 -31.02 9.79 -18.50
N ASP A 5 -31.03 10.68 -17.52
CA ASP A 5 -29.85 11.35 -16.98
C ASP A 5 -28.99 10.25 -16.29
N ASN A 6 -28.08 9.66 -17.08
CA ASN A 6 -27.03 8.79 -16.58
C ASN A 6 -26.03 9.68 -15.86
N THR A 7 -26.39 10.10 -14.67
CA THR A 7 -25.45 10.68 -13.71
C THR A 7 -24.45 9.58 -13.38
N GLU A 8 -23.35 9.53 -14.12
CA GLU A 8 -22.20 8.70 -13.79
C GLU A 8 -21.88 8.93 -12.33
N ALA A 9 -22.04 7.88 -11.53
CA ALA A 9 -21.63 7.87 -10.14
C ALA A 9 -20.10 8.09 -10.12
N ARG A 10 -19.70 9.36 -10.10
CA ARG A 10 -18.32 9.75 -9.84
C ARG A 10 -17.96 9.15 -8.49
N THR A 11 -17.12 8.15 -8.50
CA THR A 11 -16.50 7.61 -7.29
C THR A 11 -15.68 8.74 -6.66
N HIS A 12 -16.28 9.47 -5.74
CA HIS A 12 -15.60 10.51 -4.98
C HIS A 12 -14.56 9.83 -4.09
N ILE A 13 -13.28 10.00 -4.43
CA ILE A 13 -12.17 9.55 -3.57
C ILE A 13 -12.19 10.47 -2.34
N GLY A 14 -12.50 9.91 -1.18
CA GLY A 14 -12.54 10.63 0.09
C GLY A 14 -11.14 10.83 0.71
N PRO A 15 -11.02 11.63 1.78
CA PRO A 15 -9.74 11.95 2.40
C PRO A 15 -9.00 10.71 2.95
N VAL A 16 -9.73 9.72 3.49
CA VAL A 16 -9.14 8.47 3.97
C VAL A 16 -8.48 7.70 2.82
N GLN A 17 -9.16 7.62 1.68
CA GLN A 17 -8.66 6.93 0.50
C GLN A 17 -7.43 7.63 -0.08
N VAL A 18 -7.43 8.96 -0.12
CA VAL A 18 -6.25 9.75 -0.49
C VAL A 18 -5.09 9.46 0.47
N GLY A 19 -5.36 9.40 1.78
CA GLY A 19 -4.37 9.04 2.79
C GLY A 19 -3.76 7.65 2.54
N VAL A 20 -4.58 6.63 2.26
CA VAL A 20 -4.10 5.28 1.94
C VAL A 20 -3.20 5.30 0.70
N ILE A 21 -3.61 5.97 -0.37
CA ILE A 21 -2.82 6.09 -1.60
C ILE A 21 -1.46 6.74 -1.31
N LEU A 22 -1.46 7.89 -0.62
CA LEU A 22 -0.24 8.61 -0.31
C LEU A 22 0.71 7.79 0.57
N LEU A 23 0.22 7.15 1.63
CA LEU A 23 1.06 6.33 2.49
C LEU A 23 1.62 5.11 1.77
N ALA A 24 0.83 4.46 0.92
CA ALA A 24 1.30 3.35 0.10
C ALA A 24 2.39 3.80 -0.91
N LEU A 25 2.22 4.96 -1.53
CA LEU A 25 3.23 5.53 -2.44
C LEU A 25 4.51 5.92 -1.71
N ILE A 26 4.39 6.51 -0.53
CA ILE A 26 5.54 6.91 0.28
C ILE A 26 6.29 5.67 0.76
N SER A 27 5.59 4.67 1.33
CA SER A 27 6.22 3.43 1.78
C SER A 27 6.89 2.69 0.63
N GLY A 28 6.19 2.51 -0.50
CA GLY A 28 6.79 1.94 -1.71
C GLY A 28 8.01 2.72 -2.19
N GLY A 29 7.92 4.05 -2.22
CA GLY A 29 9.02 4.93 -2.61
C GLY A 29 10.26 4.80 -1.72
N ILE A 30 10.07 4.64 -0.40
CA ILE A 30 11.18 4.41 0.54
C ILE A 30 11.85 3.06 0.25
N HIS A 31 11.08 2.00 0.00
CA HIS A 31 11.65 0.70 -0.37
C HIS A 31 12.47 0.79 -1.66
N LEU A 32 11.99 1.53 -2.65
CA LEU A 32 12.73 1.79 -3.88
C LEU A 32 14.01 2.62 -3.63
N TYR A 33 13.92 3.62 -2.75
CA TYR A 33 15.08 4.42 -2.34
C TYR A 33 16.19 3.55 -1.76
N PHE A 34 15.88 2.64 -0.84
CA PHE A 34 16.87 1.72 -0.26
C PHE A 34 17.57 0.88 -1.32
N ILE A 35 16.86 0.40 -2.34
CA ILE A 35 17.47 -0.37 -3.44
C ILE A 35 18.44 0.50 -4.22
N PHE A 36 18.03 1.70 -4.59
CA PHE A 36 18.88 2.55 -5.44
C PHE A 36 20.06 3.13 -4.68
N VAL A 37 19.84 3.65 -3.50
CA VAL A 37 20.89 4.39 -2.76
C VAL A 37 21.83 3.43 -2.04
N GLU A 38 21.30 2.43 -1.36
CA GLU A 38 22.13 1.50 -0.57
C GLU A 38 22.55 0.27 -1.36
N GLY A 39 21.77 -0.13 -2.38
CA GLY A 39 22.11 -1.25 -3.24
C GLY A 39 23.05 -0.87 -4.40
N PHE A 40 22.66 0.10 -5.22
CA PHE A 40 23.36 0.40 -6.47
C PHE A 40 24.32 1.58 -6.37
N LEU A 41 24.00 2.62 -5.60
CA LEU A 41 24.79 3.86 -5.56
C LEU A 41 25.73 3.95 -4.36
N SER A 42 25.67 3.01 -3.43
CA SER A 42 26.48 3.03 -2.21
C SER A 42 27.99 2.99 -2.46
N GLY A 43 28.43 2.50 -3.62
CA GLY A 43 29.86 2.29 -3.92
C GLY A 43 30.57 1.33 -2.95
N LEU A 44 29.81 0.65 -2.10
CA LEU A 44 30.35 -0.29 -1.12
C LEU A 44 30.86 -1.56 -1.81
N PRO A 45 31.90 -2.21 -1.26
CA PRO A 45 32.32 -3.53 -1.70
C PRO A 45 31.14 -4.51 -1.68
N ALA A 46 31.13 -5.49 -2.59
CA ALA A 46 30.03 -6.46 -2.75
C ALA A 46 29.65 -7.17 -1.43
N GLU A 47 30.62 -7.36 -0.55
CA GLU A 47 30.45 -8.01 0.77
C GLU A 47 29.67 -7.14 1.77
N GLN A 48 29.61 -5.82 1.53
CA GLN A 48 28.90 -4.85 2.38
C GLN A 48 27.63 -4.35 1.73
N GLN A 49 27.35 -4.76 0.50
CA GLN A 49 26.09 -4.43 -0.18
C GLN A 49 24.94 -5.24 0.38
N MET A 50 23.73 -4.68 0.23
CA MET A 50 22.50 -5.37 0.55
C MET A 50 22.41 -6.71 -0.20
N GLY A 51 22.25 -7.81 0.54
CA GLY A 51 22.16 -9.14 -0.05
C GLY A 51 21.02 -9.27 -1.08
N PRO A 52 21.15 -10.13 -2.09
CA PRO A 52 20.19 -10.25 -3.20
C PRO A 52 18.74 -10.50 -2.74
N ILE A 53 18.54 -11.22 -1.64
CA ILE A 53 17.24 -11.49 -1.09
C ILE A 53 16.53 -10.23 -0.62
N TYR A 54 17.25 -9.30 0.00
CA TYR A 54 16.69 -8.04 0.45
C TYR A 54 16.34 -7.13 -0.73
N GLN A 55 17.15 -7.12 -1.79
CA GLN A 55 16.85 -6.40 -3.02
C GLN A 55 15.54 -6.88 -3.63
N VAL A 56 15.33 -8.21 -3.71
CA VAL A 56 14.09 -8.80 -4.22
C VAL A 56 12.90 -8.45 -3.33
N LEU A 57 13.07 -8.49 -2.01
CA LEU A 57 12.01 -8.14 -1.05
C LEU A 57 11.63 -6.66 -1.16
N PHE A 58 12.58 -5.74 -1.25
CA PHE A 58 12.30 -4.31 -1.39
C PHE A 58 11.62 -3.99 -2.73
N ILE A 59 12.09 -4.59 -3.84
CA ILE A 59 11.42 -4.47 -5.14
C ILE A 59 9.99 -5.02 -5.06
N GLY A 60 9.82 -6.20 -4.46
CA GLY A 60 8.54 -6.83 -4.25
C GLY A 60 7.59 -5.94 -3.44
N ASN A 61 8.06 -5.35 -2.34
CA ASN A 61 7.29 -4.42 -1.52
C ASN A 61 6.85 -3.18 -2.31
N PHE A 62 7.78 -2.56 -3.07
CA PHE A 62 7.45 -1.41 -3.92
C PHE A 62 6.30 -1.73 -4.87
N PHE A 63 6.44 -2.78 -5.68
CA PHE A 63 5.40 -3.16 -6.64
C PHE A 63 4.10 -3.56 -5.95
N SER A 64 4.16 -4.22 -4.81
CA SER A 64 2.98 -4.63 -4.05
C SER A 64 2.21 -3.43 -3.52
N TYR A 65 2.87 -2.45 -2.90
CA TYR A 65 2.19 -1.23 -2.43
C TYR A 65 1.51 -0.49 -3.57
N ILE A 66 2.21 -0.29 -4.70
CA ILE A 66 1.65 0.41 -5.87
C ILE A 66 0.47 -0.36 -6.46
N THR A 67 0.64 -1.67 -6.69
CA THR A 67 -0.40 -2.49 -7.36
C THR A 67 -1.64 -2.64 -6.48
N LEU A 68 -1.46 -2.90 -5.18
CA LEU A 68 -2.58 -3.09 -4.27
C LEU A 68 -3.32 -1.76 -4.01
N ALA A 69 -2.60 -0.64 -3.86
CA ALA A 69 -3.25 0.67 -3.74
C ALA A 69 -4.02 1.02 -5.02
N ALA A 70 -3.44 0.77 -6.18
CA ALA A 70 -4.11 0.95 -7.46
C ALA A 70 -5.35 0.04 -7.59
N ALA A 71 -5.23 -1.24 -7.26
CA ALA A 71 -6.33 -2.21 -7.31
C ALA A 71 -7.48 -1.85 -6.35
N LEU A 72 -7.19 -1.15 -5.25
CA LEU A 72 -8.21 -0.75 -4.28
C LEU A 72 -9.10 0.39 -4.79
N TYR A 73 -8.55 1.32 -5.56
CA TYR A 73 -9.21 2.58 -5.90
C TYR A 73 -9.41 2.82 -7.39
N LEU A 74 -8.81 2.02 -8.28
CA LEU A 74 -9.08 2.15 -9.71
C LEU A 74 -10.52 1.75 -10.05
N PRO A 75 -11.20 2.52 -10.92
CA PRO A 75 -12.60 2.27 -11.32
C PRO A 75 -12.68 1.14 -12.37
N VAL A 76 -12.23 -0.07 -12.02
CA VAL A 76 -12.32 -1.26 -12.89
C VAL A 76 -13.42 -2.16 -12.38
N SER A 77 -14.31 -2.60 -13.25
CA SER A 77 -15.55 -3.32 -12.92
C SER A 77 -15.38 -4.61 -12.10
N LEU A 78 -14.22 -5.28 -12.20
CA LEU A 78 -13.92 -6.50 -11.44
C LEU A 78 -13.37 -6.21 -10.03
N LEU A 79 -12.76 -5.06 -9.82
CA LEU A 79 -12.05 -4.72 -8.57
C LEU A 79 -12.95 -4.58 -7.34
N PRO A 80 -14.21 -4.11 -7.41
CA PRO A 80 -15.07 -4.03 -6.24
C PRO A 80 -15.22 -5.36 -5.48
N ARG A 81 -15.29 -6.47 -6.21
CA ARG A 81 -15.39 -7.82 -5.62
C ARG A 81 -14.10 -8.27 -4.93
N LEU A 82 -12.97 -7.72 -5.35
CA LEU A 82 -11.65 -8.07 -4.82
C LEU A 82 -11.19 -7.13 -3.69
N ARG A 83 -11.88 -6.03 -3.44
CA ARG A 83 -11.51 -5.05 -2.41
C ARG A 83 -11.17 -5.66 -1.04
N PRO A 84 -11.95 -6.60 -0.48
CA PRO A 84 -11.61 -7.19 0.81
C PRO A 84 -10.25 -7.92 0.75
N ILE A 85 -10.01 -8.68 -0.31
CA ILE A 85 -8.75 -9.43 -0.50
C ILE A 85 -7.58 -8.45 -0.69
N VAL A 86 -7.77 -7.39 -1.47
CA VAL A 86 -6.75 -6.35 -1.70
C VAL A 86 -6.39 -5.62 -0.40
N ARG A 87 -7.39 -5.29 0.45
CA ARG A 87 -7.16 -4.69 1.77
C ARG A 87 -6.35 -5.61 2.67
N ILE A 88 -6.73 -6.89 2.74
CA ILE A 88 -5.98 -7.90 3.50
C ILE A 88 -4.55 -8.01 2.98
N GLY A 89 -4.36 -8.04 1.67
CA GLY A 89 -3.04 -8.06 1.04
C GLY A 89 -2.18 -6.85 1.42
N LEU A 90 -2.75 -5.65 1.39
CA LEU A 90 -2.04 -4.41 1.75
C LEU A 90 -1.64 -4.40 3.23
N ILE A 91 -2.54 -4.83 4.12
CA ILE A 91 -2.24 -4.98 5.55
C ILE A 91 -1.16 -6.05 5.77
N ALA A 92 -1.27 -7.19 5.10
CA ALA A 92 -0.33 -8.30 5.27
C ALA A 92 1.10 -7.90 4.85
N ILE A 93 1.25 -7.15 3.76
CA ILE A 93 2.56 -6.66 3.32
C ILE A 93 3.13 -5.64 4.30
N ALA A 94 2.32 -4.71 4.80
CA ALA A 94 2.76 -3.75 5.80
C ALA A 94 3.19 -4.46 7.11
N VAL A 95 2.41 -5.43 7.59
CA VAL A 95 2.77 -6.24 8.76
C VAL A 95 4.05 -7.04 8.53
N ALA A 96 4.21 -7.64 7.35
CA ALA A 96 5.42 -8.38 7.00
C ALA A 96 6.65 -7.48 6.95
N SER A 97 6.53 -6.27 6.37
CA SER A 97 7.58 -5.26 6.34
C SER A 97 8.00 -4.84 7.76
N ILE A 98 7.04 -4.48 8.62
CA ILE A 98 7.27 -4.13 10.02
C ILE A 98 7.98 -5.29 10.76
N SER A 99 7.47 -6.50 10.61
CA SER A 99 8.04 -7.69 11.26
C SER A 99 9.47 -7.96 10.81
N SER A 100 9.74 -7.83 9.51
CA SER A 100 11.07 -8.00 8.94
C SER A 100 12.07 -6.97 9.47
N TYR A 101 11.67 -5.72 9.61
CA TYR A 101 12.50 -4.66 10.16
C TYR A 101 12.96 -4.99 11.60
N PHE A 102 12.05 -5.44 12.44
CA PHE A 102 12.40 -5.83 13.82
C PHE A 102 13.22 -7.12 13.88
N ALA A 103 13.08 -8.03 12.92
CA ALA A 103 13.83 -9.28 12.88
C ALA A 103 15.29 -9.12 12.45
N VAL A 104 15.58 -8.14 11.59
CA VAL A 104 16.93 -7.93 11.00
C VAL A 104 17.90 -7.25 11.96
N ASN A 105 17.44 -6.70 13.07
CA ASN A 105 18.26 -6.02 14.09
C ASN A 105 19.13 -4.85 13.57
N PHE A 106 18.84 -4.35 12.37
CA PHE A 106 19.44 -3.16 11.79
C PHE A 106 18.47 -2.00 11.93
N ARG A 107 18.86 -0.96 12.64
CA ARG A 107 17.99 0.19 12.89
C ARG A 107 18.63 1.46 12.35
N ASP A 108 17.87 2.17 11.54
CA ASP A 108 18.18 3.50 11.07
C ASP A 108 16.94 4.40 11.15
N SER A 109 17.15 5.70 11.07
CA SER A 109 16.07 6.68 11.18
C SER A 109 15.05 6.60 10.04
N VAL A 110 15.46 6.20 8.84
CA VAL A 110 14.56 6.05 7.69
C VAL A 110 13.67 4.82 7.88
N GLY A 111 14.25 3.71 8.34
CA GLY A 111 13.53 2.51 8.71
C GLY A 111 12.50 2.80 9.81
N ASP A 112 12.87 3.49 10.90
CA ASP A 112 11.94 3.84 11.99
C ASP A 112 10.76 4.67 11.47
N VAL A 113 10.99 5.67 10.60
CA VAL A 113 9.92 6.46 9.97
C VAL A 113 9.04 5.58 9.08
N THR A 114 9.63 4.64 8.34
CA THR A 114 8.87 3.72 7.49
C THR A 114 7.89 2.88 8.32
N GLN A 115 8.31 2.40 9.51
CA GLN A 115 7.42 1.64 10.39
C GLN A 115 6.20 2.46 10.83
N ILE A 116 6.40 3.74 11.13
CA ILE A 116 5.30 4.64 11.48
C ILE A 116 4.34 4.82 10.29
N ILE A 117 4.86 5.01 9.09
CA ILE A 117 4.07 5.15 7.87
C ILE A 117 3.25 3.89 7.60
N GLU A 118 3.84 2.71 7.75
CA GLU A 118 3.16 1.43 7.53
C GLU A 118 2.09 1.15 8.60
N ALA A 119 2.36 1.51 9.86
CA ALA A 119 1.35 1.42 10.92
C ALA A 119 0.15 2.35 10.65
N LEU A 120 0.40 3.58 10.20
CA LEU A 120 -0.65 4.51 9.80
C LEU A 120 -1.42 3.99 8.56
N LEU A 121 -0.72 3.38 7.61
CA LEU A 121 -1.35 2.75 6.44
C LEU A 121 -2.32 1.65 6.86
N ILE A 122 -1.91 0.74 7.76
CA ILE A 122 -2.77 -0.32 8.30
C ILE A 122 -4.01 0.29 8.95
N MET A 123 -3.83 1.33 9.77
CA MET A 123 -4.93 2.01 10.44
C MET A 123 -5.92 2.61 9.42
N LEU A 124 -5.43 3.35 8.42
CA LEU A 124 -6.30 3.98 7.41
C LEU A 124 -7.02 2.95 6.53
N VAL A 125 -6.36 1.86 6.13
CA VAL A 125 -6.99 0.76 5.37
C VAL A 125 -8.10 0.11 6.19
N THR A 126 -7.91 -0.03 7.50
CA THR A 126 -8.92 -0.58 8.41
C THR A 126 -10.12 0.37 8.55
N VAL A 127 -9.86 1.68 8.67
CA VAL A 127 -10.93 2.70 8.70
C VAL A 127 -11.70 2.71 7.37
N ASP A 128 -11.00 2.71 6.23
CA ASP A 128 -11.62 2.64 4.90
C ASP A 128 -12.49 1.37 4.73
N ALA A 129 -12.07 0.24 5.31
CA ALA A 129 -12.87 -0.97 5.33
C ALA A 129 -14.18 -0.80 6.12
N GLY A 130 -14.12 -0.17 7.29
CA GLY A 130 -15.30 0.09 8.12
C GLY A 130 -16.28 1.10 7.50
N MET A 131 -15.77 2.07 6.74
CA MET A 131 -16.61 3.05 6.03
C MET A 131 -17.31 2.49 4.80
N SER A 132 -16.86 1.35 4.30
CA SER A 132 -17.41 0.68 3.11
C SER A 132 -18.32 -0.51 3.47
N ASP A 133 -19.01 -0.48 4.62
CA ASP A 133 -19.80 -1.59 5.13
C ASP A 133 -20.93 -1.98 4.13
N PRO A 134 -21.00 -3.25 3.70
CA PRO A 134 -21.99 -3.74 2.74
C PRO A 134 -23.44 -3.67 3.23
N ARG A 135 -23.68 -3.37 4.52
CA ARG A 135 -25.03 -3.32 5.10
C ARG A 135 -25.90 -2.21 4.51
N GLU A 136 -25.29 -1.10 4.08
CA GLU A 136 -26.04 -0.03 3.42
C GLU A 136 -26.48 -0.40 1.99
N GLU A 137 -25.69 -1.24 1.30
CA GLU A 137 -26.01 -1.70 -0.06
C GLU A 137 -27.16 -2.73 -0.09
N LEU A 138 -27.35 -3.48 1.01
CA LEU A 138 -28.45 -4.43 1.17
C LEU A 138 -29.75 -3.79 1.66
N ALA A 139 -29.68 -2.65 2.35
CA ALA A 139 -30.84 -1.90 2.83
C ALA A 139 -31.49 -1.05 1.74
N GLY A 140 -30.82 -0.82 0.63
CA GLY A 140 -31.30 -0.05 -0.53
C GLY A 140 -31.96 -0.89 -1.66
N ARG A 141 -32.09 -2.19 -1.46
CA ARG A 141 -32.84 -3.11 -2.37
C ARG A 141 -34.14 -3.57 -1.73
#